data_cd2478616637a5f8546367cc1412fcc4
#
_entry.id   cd2478616637a5f8546367cc1412fcc4
#
_cell.length_a   1.000
_cell.length_b   1.000
_cell.length_c   1.000
_cell.angle_alpha   90.00
_cell.angle_beta   90.00
_cell.angle_gamma   90.00
#
_symmetry.space_group_name_H-M   'P 1'
#
loop_
_entity.id
_entity.type
_entity.pdbx_description
1 polymer ?
#
loop_
_entity_poly.entity_id
_entity_poly.type
_entity_poly.pdbx_seq_one_letter_code
_entity_poly.pdbx_strand_id
1 'polypeptide(L)'
;DTHASLAFAAGRVLDSKSGINVFPIQKSATNGIELWNVKPSSKKNYSNWNISYEILNKSKSDSVLILNVTRNIYNDVVGYIKENNLPIGSIISCMPNKVSFTNFSIEDGNHAAALANFIYSAITQRSTEERRATLHIFASAPNAFMFFLGQISRGFGKCVLYEYDFEQRDSCSYSRSISFIN
;
A
#
# COMPACT_ATOMS: atom_id res chain seq x y z
N ASP A 1 12.38 7.76 11.87
CA ASP A 1 11.61 6.82 11.06
C ASP A 1 10.12 7.20 11.17
N THR A 2 9.43 7.17 10.03
CA THR A 2 8.00 7.53 9.93
C THR A 2 7.20 6.26 9.69
N HIS A 3 6.04 6.14 10.31
CA HIS A 3 5.11 5.04 10.04
C HIS A 3 4.57 5.11 8.60
N ALA A 4 4.36 3.96 7.98
CA ALA A 4 3.86 3.83 6.61
C ALA A 4 2.47 4.47 6.43
N SER A 5 1.60 4.36 7.43
CA SER A 5 0.29 5.00 7.46
C SER A 5 0.37 6.53 7.47
N LEU A 6 1.34 7.11 8.18
CA LEU A 6 1.54 8.55 8.21
C LEU A 6 2.06 9.06 6.86
N ALA A 7 2.97 8.33 6.22
CA ALA A 7 3.44 8.67 4.87
C ALA A 7 2.28 8.63 3.85
N PHE A 8 1.44 7.62 3.92
CA PHE A 8 0.22 7.53 3.10
C PHE A 8 -0.74 8.69 3.37
N ALA A 9 -1.01 9.02 4.63
CA ALA A 9 -1.88 10.13 5.00
C ALA A 9 -1.35 11.47 4.50
N ALA A 10 -0.05 11.71 4.63
CA ALA A 10 0.61 12.90 4.09
C ALA A 10 0.42 12.99 2.56
N GLY A 11 0.61 11.87 1.84
CA GLY A 11 0.36 11.81 0.40
C GLY A 11 -1.09 12.13 0.04
N ARG A 12 -2.06 11.61 0.81
CA ARG A 12 -3.49 11.86 0.57
C ARG A 12 -3.89 13.32 0.80
N VAL A 13 -3.26 14.00 1.75
CA VAL A 13 -3.49 15.45 2.01
C VAL A 13 -2.79 16.29 0.96
N LEU A 14 -1.55 15.94 0.61
CA LEU A 14 -0.69 16.64 -0.34
C LEU A 14 -0.78 16.01 -1.75
N ASP A 15 -2.00 15.69 -2.18
CA ASP A 15 -2.26 15.16 -3.51
C ASP A 15 -2.07 16.23 -4.61
N SER A 16 -2.18 15.81 -5.88
CA SER A 16 -2.01 16.71 -7.02
C SER A 16 -2.99 17.90 -7.04
N LYS A 17 -4.10 17.84 -6.30
CA LYS A 17 -5.09 18.92 -6.19
C LYS A 17 -4.77 19.91 -5.07
N SER A 18 -3.81 19.59 -4.21
CA SER A 18 -3.38 20.50 -3.13
C SER A 18 -2.69 21.77 -3.65
N GLY A 19 -2.24 21.77 -4.91
CA GLY A 19 -1.45 22.86 -5.50
C GLY A 19 0.00 22.92 -4.99
N ILE A 20 0.42 21.96 -4.16
CA ILE A 20 1.74 21.89 -3.56
C ILE A 20 2.52 20.73 -4.20
N ASN A 21 3.67 21.02 -4.81
CA ASN A 21 4.58 19.98 -5.31
C ASN A 21 5.46 19.46 -4.17
N VAL A 22 5.20 18.24 -3.74
CA VAL A 22 5.97 17.56 -2.70
C VAL A 22 6.56 16.29 -3.26
N PHE A 23 7.86 16.10 -3.03
CA PHE A 23 8.57 14.88 -3.40
C PHE A 23 9.18 14.25 -2.15
N PRO A 24 8.93 12.96 -1.90
CA PRO A 24 9.50 12.28 -0.75
C PRO A 24 11.00 12.03 -0.94
N ILE A 25 11.70 12.02 0.17
CA ILE A 25 13.09 11.60 0.25
C ILE A 25 13.11 10.14 0.72
N GLN A 26 13.80 9.29 -0.04
CA GLN A 26 13.97 7.87 0.29
C GLN A 26 15.43 7.54 0.51
N LYS A 27 15.72 6.83 1.60
CA LYS A 27 17.05 6.28 1.83
C LYS A 27 17.22 5.02 0.97
N SER A 28 18.19 5.06 0.06
CA SER A 28 18.63 3.93 -0.76
C SER A 28 19.85 3.27 -0.12
N ALA A 29 20.03 1.95 -0.29
CA ALA A 29 21.22 1.28 0.21
C ALA A 29 22.47 1.56 -0.64
N THR A 30 22.29 1.83 -1.93
CA THR A 30 23.40 2.04 -2.86
C THR A 30 23.79 3.50 -3.03
N ASN A 31 22.78 4.40 -3.03
CA ASN A 31 22.97 5.79 -3.42
C ASN A 31 22.75 6.78 -2.25
N GLY A 32 22.58 6.27 -1.02
CA GLY A 32 22.34 7.12 0.15
C GLY A 32 20.92 7.70 0.17
N ILE A 33 20.79 9.02 0.28
CA ILE A 33 19.50 9.71 0.33
C ILE A 33 19.17 10.26 -1.05
N GLU A 34 18.01 9.83 -1.60
CA GLU A 34 17.56 10.24 -2.93
C GLU A 34 16.20 10.95 -2.85
N LEU A 35 16.06 12.00 -3.67
CA LEU A 35 14.78 12.65 -3.90
C LEU A 35 13.98 11.84 -4.95
N TRP A 36 12.85 11.29 -4.55
CA TRP A 36 11.97 10.58 -5.46
C TRP A 36 10.98 11.53 -6.11
N ASN A 37 11.33 12.01 -7.30
CA ASN A 37 10.45 12.81 -8.15
C ASN A 37 9.99 12.01 -9.37
N VAL A 38 8.84 12.39 -9.93
CA VAL A 38 8.29 11.81 -11.14
C VAL A 38 8.72 12.65 -12.33
N LYS A 39 9.52 12.05 -13.24
CA LYS A 39 10.00 12.70 -14.46
C LYS A 39 9.19 12.20 -15.67
N PRO A 40 8.52 13.07 -16.43
CA PRO A 40 7.66 12.67 -17.56
C PRO A 40 8.37 11.89 -18.67
N SER A 41 9.69 12.04 -18.81
CA SER A 41 10.51 11.48 -19.89
C SER A 41 11.13 10.11 -19.59
N SER A 42 10.88 9.51 -18.45
CA SER A 42 11.46 8.21 -18.10
C SER A 42 10.81 7.09 -18.90
N LYS A 43 11.57 6.52 -19.85
CA LYS A 43 11.19 5.31 -20.63
C LYS A 43 11.75 4.02 -20.02
N LYS A 44 12.06 4.00 -18.74
CA LYS A 44 12.65 2.84 -18.07
C LYS A 44 11.62 1.72 -17.95
N ASN A 45 11.99 0.51 -18.34
CA ASN A 45 11.19 -0.67 -18.07
C ASN A 45 11.46 -1.13 -16.65
N TYR A 46 10.47 -0.97 -15.78
CA TYR A 46 10.54 -1.43 -14.40
C TYR A 46 10.20 -2.92 -14.29
N SER A 47 10.64 -3.54 -13.20
CA SER A 47 10.27 -4.92 -12.89
C SER A 47 8.76 -5.06 -12.77
N ASN A 48 8.22 -6.15 -13.32
CA ASN A 48 6.79 -6.44 -13.26
C ASN A 48 6.33 -6.78 -11.84
N TRP A 49 5.11 -6.40 -11.54
CA TRP A 49 4.42 -6.69 -10.29
C TRP A 49 3.23 -7.60 -10.56
N ASN A 50 2.92 -8.45 -9.59
CA ASN A 50 1.76 -9.32 -9.62
C ASN A 50 0.72 -8.83 -8.63
N ILE A 51 -0.54 -8.77 -9.08
CA ILE A 51 -1.70 -8.56 -8.21
C ILE A 51 -2.56 -9.80 -8.29
N SER A 52 -2.82 -10.40 -7.14
CA SER A 52 -3.78 -11.49 -6.99
C SER A 52 -5.04 -11.00 -6.28
N TYR A 53 -6.17 -11.57 -6.68
CA TYR A 53 -7.46 -11.33 -6.05
C TYR A 53 -8.01 -12.66 -5.52
N GLU A 54 -8.38 -12.70 -4.25
CA GLU A 54 -8.90 -13.87 -3.55
C GLU A 54 -10.21 -13.52 -2.85
N ILE A 55 -11.23 -14.35 -3.02
CA ILE A 55 -12.49 -14.23 -2.29
C ILE A 55 -12.43 -15.10 -1.05
N LEU A 56 -12.51 -14.49 0.12
CA LEU A 56 -12.56 -15.19 1.41
C LEU A 56 -13.99 -15.51 1.82
N ASN A 57 -14.92 -14.56 1.67
CA ASN A 57 -16.29 -14.70 2.09
C ASN A 57 -17.24 -13.83 1.25
N LYS A 58 -18.05 -14.45 0.40
CA LYS A 58 -19.00 -13.76 -0.49
C LYS A 58 -20.10 -12.98 0.24
N SER A 59 -20.34 -13.24 1.52
CA SER A 59 -21.35 -12.54 2.32
C SER A 59 -20.82 -11.25 2.95
N LYS A 60 -19.53 -10.93 2.80
CA LYS A 60 -18.85 -9.76 3.35
C LYS A 60 -18.38 -8.86 2.21
N SER A 61 -18.35 -7.56 2.45
CA SER A 61 -18.02 -6.56 1.43
C SER A 61 -16.71 -5.81 1.68
N ASP A 62 -16.14 -5.87 2.88
CA ASP A 62 -14.86 -5.24 3.17
C ASP A 62 -13.75 -5.96 2.42
N SER A 63 -12.80 -5.19 1.89
CA SER A 63 -11.65 -5.72 1.16
C SER A 63 -10.36 -5.44 1.90
N VAL A 64 -9.35 -6.30 1.71
CA VAL A 64 -8.00 -6.06 2.21
C VAL A 64 -7.05 -5.82 1.05
N LEU A 65 -6.21 -4.81 1.16
CA LEU A 65 -5.04 -4.59 0.32
C LEU A 65 -3.78 -4.98 1.10
N ILE A 66 -3.04 -5.95 0.61
CA ILE A 66 -1.76 -6.40 1.17
C ILE A 66 -0.63 -5.96 0.23
N LEU A 67 0.26 -5.10 0.71
CA LEU A 67 1.41 -4.60 -0.03
C LEU A 67 2.68 -5.33 0.44
N ASN A 68 3.04 -6.40 -0.28
CA ASN A 68 4.23 -7.21 -0.02
C ASN A 68 5.43 -6.65 -0.81
N VAL A 69 5.91 -5.46 -0.49
CA VAL A 69 6.98 -4.80 -1.25
C VAL A 69 8.36 -5.15 -0.71
N THR A 70 8.59 -4.96 0.58
CA THR A 70 9.89 -5.22 1.23
C THR A 70 9.95 -6.56 1.94
N ARG A 71 8.80 -7.10 2.31
CA ARG A 71 8.62 -8.40 2.97
C ARG A 71 7.28 -8.99 2.58
N ASN A 72 7.18 -10.31 2.54
CA ASN A 72 5.90 -10.99 2.42
C ASN A 72 5.22 -11.02 3.80
N ILE A 73 4.09 -10.33 3.91
CA ILE A 73 3.28 -10.21 5.14
C ILE A 73 1.92 -10.92 5.00
N TYR A 74 1.71 -11.67 3.91
CA TYR A 74 0.41 -12.27 3.61
C TYR A 74 -0.12 -13.14 4.76
N ASN A 75 0.69 -14.06 5.28
CA ASN A 75 0.27 -14.96 6.34
C ASN A 75 -0.01 -14.23 7.66
N ASP A 76 0.80 -13.23 8.00
CA ASP A 76 0.63 -12.39 9.19
C ASP A 76 -0.71 -11.67 9.13
N VAL A 77 -1.05 -11.10 7.96
CA VAL A 77 -2.32 -10.38 7.75
C VAL A 77 -3.51 -11.32 7.79
N VAL A 78 -3.43 -12.49 7.16
CA VAL A 78 -4.50 -13.51 7.22
C VAL A 78 -4.72 -14.01 8.64
N GLY A 79 -3.66 -14.20 9.41
CA GLY A 79 -3.72 -14.51 10.85
C GLY A 79 -4.48 -13.42 11.60
N TYR A 80 -4.06 -12.15 11.45
CA TYR A 80 -4.68 -11.02 12.09
C TYR A 80 -6.20 -10.88 11.75
N ILE A 81 -6.57 -11.06 10.47
CA ILE A 81 -7.98 -11.04 10.03
C ILE A 81 -8.81 -12.04 10.81
N LYS A 82 -8.30 -13.27 10.97
CA LYS A 82 -8.99 -14.38 11.67
C LYS A 82 -9.11 -14.10 13.17
N GLU A 83 -8.01 -13.73 13.82
CA GLU A 83 -7.95 -13.47 15.26
C GLU A 83 -8.86 -12.31 15.68
N ASN A 84 -8.94 -11.26 14.85
CA ASN A 84 -9.74 -10.08 15.13
C ASN A 84 -11.15 -10.13 14.50
N ASN A 85 -11.53 -11.25 13.87
CA ASN A 85 -12.83 -11.45 13.24
C ASN A 85 -13.21 -10.29 12.28
N LEU A 86 -12.24 -9.77 11.49
CA LEU A 86 -12.52 -8.70 10.56
C LEU A 86 -13.52 -9.16 9.48
N PRO A 87 -14.50 -8.32 9.09
CA PRO A 87 -15.56 -8.71 8.17
C PRO A 87 -15.12 -8.69 6.70
N ILE A 88 -14.02 -9.37 6.37
CA ILE A 88 -13.37 -9.34 5.07
C ILE A 88 -14.05 -10.29 4.08
N GLY A 89 -14.42 -9.75 2.92
CA GLY A 89 -14.94 -10.51 1.78
C GLY A 89 -13.85 -10.92 0.79
N SER A 90 -12.87 -10.05 0.55
CA SER A 90 -11.84 -10.28 -0.45
C SER A 90 -10.46 -9.76 -0.04
N ILE A 91 -9.42 -10.37 -0.61
CA ILE A 91 -8.02 -9.92 -0.47
C ILE A 91 -7.49 -9.55 -1.85
N ILE A 92 -6.86 -8.38 -1.93
CA ILE A 92 -6.03 -7.92 -3.05
C ILE A 92 -4.59 -7.93 -2.56
N SER A 93 -3.74 -8.79 -3.10
CA SER A 93 -2.34 -8.90 -2.70
C SER A 93 -1.43 -8.47 -3.83
N CYS A 94 -0.54 -7.51 -3.57
CA CYS A 94 0.43 -7.00 -4.49
C CYS A 94 1.85 -7.42 -4.07
N MET A 95 2.61 -8.03 -5.00
CA MET A 95 3.98 -8.47 -4.75
C MET A 95 4.84 -8.38 -6.03
N PRO A 96 6.19 -8.23 -5.91
CA PRO A 96 7.07 -8.28 -7.06
C PRO A 96 7.06 -9.67 -7.71
N ASN A 97 7.14 -9.73 -9.05
CA ASN A 97 7.16 -11.01 -9.78
C ASN A 97 8.42 -11.84 -9.52
N LYS A 98 9.54 -11.21 -9.19
CA LYS A 98 10.75 -11.90 -8.79
C LYS A 98 10.77 -12.01 -7.27
N VAL A 99 11.00 -13.22 -6.77
CA VAL A 99 10.98 -13.59 -5.33
C VAL A 99 12.17 -12.99 -4.56
N SER A 100 12.45 -11.71 -4.72
CA SER A 100 13.39 -11.00 -3.87
C SER A 100 12.68 -9.84 -3.20
N PHE A 101 12.12 -10.10 -2.04
CA PHE A 101 11.62 -9.05 -1.16
C PHE A 101 12.83 -8.28 -0.62
N THR A 102 13.07 -7.10 -1.14
CA THR A 102 14.15 -6.22 -0.67
C THR A 102 13.63 -4.79 -0.61
N ASN A 103 14.30 -3.96 0.19
CA ASN A 103 14.03 -2.52 0.25
C ASN A 103 14.28 -1.82 -1.12
N PHE A 104 14.76 -2.54 -2.12
CA PHE A 104 15.10 -2.07 -3.47
C PHE A 104 14.13 -2.58 -4.54
N SER A 105 13.05 -3.22 -4.15
CA SER A 105 12.01 -3.68 -5.09
C SER A 105 11.36 -2.52 -5.86
N ILE A 106 11.46 -1.29 -5.34
CA ILE A 106 11.09 -0.05 -6.02
C ILE A 106 12.36 0.79 -6.20
N GLU A 107 12.68 1.12 -7.45
CA GLU A 107 13.98 1.67 -7.83
C GLU A 107 14.06 3.20 -7.70
N ASP A 108 12.96 3.90 -7.99
CA ASP A 108 12.90 5.37 -8.01
C ASP A 108 11.45 5.90 -7.94
N GLY A 109 11.29 7.22 -7.96
CA GLY A 109 9.97 7.87 -7.90
C GLY A 109 9.04 7.54 -9.07
N ASN A 110 9.58 7.35 -10.28
CA ASN A 110 8.76 6.95 -11.44
C ASN A 110 8.24 5.53 -11.28
N HIS A 111 9.08 4.61 -10.77
CA HIS A 111 8.66 3.24 -10.46
C HIS A 111 7.58 3.23 -9.37
N ALA A 112 7.77 4.02 -8.31
CA ALA A 112 6.79 4.16 -7.23
C ALA A 112 5.44 4.68 -7.75
N ALA A 113 5.45 5.72 -8.59
CA ALA A 113 4.24 6.27 -9.19
C ALA A 113 3.56 5.28 -10.15
N ALA A 114 4.33 4.56 -10.96
CA ALA A 114 3.80 3.53 -11.88
C ALA A 114 3.13 2.40 -11.09
N LEU A 115 3.77 1.90 -10.03
CA LEU A 115 3.22 0.86 -9.17
C LEU A 115 1.97 1.36 -8.42
N ALA A 116 1.98 2.58 -7.91
CA ALA A 116 0.81 3.17 -7.26
C ALA A 116 -0.40 3.20 -8.22
N ASN A 117 -0.21 3.63 -9.47
CA ASN A 117 -1.27 3.63 -10.49
C ASN A 117 -1.72 2.21 -10.85
N PHE A 118 -0.82 1.24 -10.89
CA PHE A 118 -1.17 -0.16 -11.13
C PHE A 118 -2.08 -0.71 -10.03
N ILE A 119 -1.74 -0.45 -8.76
CA ILE A 119 -2.56 -0.81 -7.60
C ILE A 119 -3.89 -0.06 -7.61
N TYR A 120 -3.90 1.22 -7.94
CA TYR A 120 -5.12 2.01 -8.06
C TYR A 120 -6.10 1.37 -9.06
N SER A 121 -5.59 0.94 -10.21
CA SER A 121 -6.41 0.26 -11.23
C SER A 121 -7.06 -1.02 -10.69
N ALA A 122 -6.33 -1.83 -9.94
CA ALA A 122 -6.86 -3.04 -9.31
C ALA A 122 -7.94 -2.72 -8.25
N ILE A 123 -7.69 -1.71 -7.41
CA ILE A 123 -8.65 -1.30 -6.37
C ILE A 123 -9.95 -0.77 -6.98
N THR A 124 -9.86 -0.04 -8.09
CA THR A 124 -11.05 0.53 -8.76
C THR A 124 -11.89 -0.52 -9.51
N GLN A 125 -11.33 -1.70 -9.77
CA GLN A 125 -12.05 -2.85 -10.35
C GLN A 125 -12.90 -3.62 -9.34
N ARG A 126 -12.84 -3.30 -8.05
CA ARG A 126 -13.72 -3.88 -7.03
C ARG A 126 -15.21 -3.66 -7.40
N SER A 127 -16.07 -4.55 -6.96
CA SER A 127 -17.53 -4.42 -7.12
C SER A 127 -18.05 -3.11 -6.49
N THR A 128 -19.27 -2.72 -6.83
CA THR A 128 -19.90 -1.53 -6.26
C THR A 128 -20.05 -1.64 -4.74
N GLU A 129 -20.37 -2.83 -4.24
CA GLU A 129 -20.51 -3.14 -2.82
C GLU A 129 -19.17 -2.99 -2.10
N GLU A 130 -18.10 -3.59 -2.65
CA GLU A 130 -16.75 -3.49 -2.09
C GLU A 130 -16.21 -2.06 -2.09
N ARG A 131 -16.53 -1.25 -3.10
CA ARG A 131 -16.11 0.16 -3.15
C ARG A 131 -16.83 1.05 -2.13
N ARG A 132 -18.03 0.68 -1.70
CA ARG A 132 -18.79 1.36 -0.63
C ARG A 132 -18.38 0.91 0.77
N ALA A 133 -17.84 -0.30 0.85
CA ALA A 133 -17.34 -0.91 2.07
C ALA A 133 -15.92 -0.40 2.42
N THR A 134 -15.34 -0.92 3.49
CA THR A 134 -14.02 -0.48 3.96
C THR A 134 -12.89 -1.23 3.23
N LEU A 135 -11.87 -0.51 2.78
CA LEU A 135 -10.60 -1.06 2.35
C LEU A 135 -9.61 -1.04 3.50
N HIS A 136 -9.21 -2.21 3.97
CA HIS A 136 -8.18 -2.41 5.00
C HIS A 136 -6.82 -2.50 4.34
N ILE A 137 -5.84 -1.68 4.73
CA ILE A 137 -4.52 -1.58 4.08
C ILE A 137 -3.44 -2.01 5.05
N PHE A 138 -2.72 -3.07 4.68
CA PHE A 138 -1.54 -3.58 5.37
C PHE A 138 -0.34 -3.45 4.43
N ALA A 139 0.77 -2.91 4.91
CA ALA A 139 1.90 -2.62 4.05
C ALA A 139 3.24 -2.99 4.69
N SER A 140 4.06 -3.69 3.93
CA SER A 140 5.50 -3.76 4.11
C SER A 140 6.16 -3.11 2.89
N ALA A 141 6.36 -1.79 2.96
CA ALA A 141 6.73 -0.97 1.81
C ALA A 141 7.54 0.27 2.22
N PRO A 142 8.37 0.85 1.32
CA PRO A 142 9.05 2.11 1.58
C PRO A 142 8.08 3.26 1.79
N ASN A 143 8.38 4.15 2.74
CA ASN A 143 7.53 5.30 3.06
C ASN A 143 7.30 6.24 1.86
N ALA A 144 8.32 6.44 1.02
CA ALA A 144 8.16 7.23 -0.19
C ALA A 144 7.12 6.62 -1.16
N PHE A 145 7.09 5.29 -1.30
CA PHE A 145 6.05 4.63 -2.09
C PHE A 145 4.66 4.79 -1.45
N MET A 146 4.55 4.65 -0.14
CA MET A 146 3.28 4.87 0.57
C MET A 146 2.76 6.30 0.40
N PHE A 147 3.67 7.28 0.33
CA PHE A 147 3.32 8.66 0.00
C PHE A 147 2.70 8.78 -1.42
N PHE A 148 3.33 8.19 -2.46
CA PHE A 148 2.78 8.19 -3.82
C PHE A 148 1.43 7.48 -3.90
N LEU A 149 1.28 6.36 -3.22
CA LEU A 149 0.01 5.66 -3.14
C LEU A 149 -1.07 6.52 -2.45
N GLY A 150 -0.69 7.24 -1.40
CA GLY A 150 -1.53 8.21 -0.71
C GLY A 150 -2.05 9.30 -1.65
N GLN A 151 -1.19 9.87 -2.51
CA GLN A 151 -1.55 10.97 -3.43
C GLN A 151 -2.72 10.61 -4.37
N ILE A 152 -2.89 9.35 -4.71
CA ILE A 152 -3.96 8.88 -5.60
C ILE A 152 -5.11 8.19 -4.84
N SER A 153 -5.01 8.06 -3.53
CA SER A 153 -5.91 7.23 -2.71
C SER A 153 -7.33 7.79 -2.52
N ARG A 154 -7.63 9.00 -2.99
CA ARG A 154 -9.01 9.55 -2.88
C ARG A 154 -10.05 8.66 -3.55
N GLY A 155 -9.68 7.94 -4.61
CA GLY A 155 -10.52 6.97 -5.29
C GLY A 155 -10.68 5.62 -4.59
N PHE A 156 -10.00 5.38 -3.46
CA PHE A 156 -10.12 4.11 -2.72
C PHE A 156 -11.42 3.99 -1.91
N GLY A 157 -12.09 5.12 -1.66
CA GLY A 157 -13.24 5.18 -0.76
C GLY A 157 -12.80 5.20 0.71
N LYS A 158 -13.62 4.57 1.56
CA LYS A 158 -13.30 4.39 2.98
C LYS A 158 -12.11 3.47 3.12
N CYS A 159 -11.09 3.88 3.85
CA CYS A 159 -9.94 3.01 4.11
C CYS A 159 -9.39 3.16 5.54
N VAL A 160 -8.83 2.06 6.02
CA VAL A 160 -8.18 1.92 7.32
C VAL A 160 -6.80 1.36 7.10
N LEU A 161 -5.79 2.04 7.62
CA LEU A 161 -4.39 1.58 7.57
C LEU A 161 -4.03 0.92 8.89
N TYR A 162 -3.18 -0.10 8.79
CA TYR A 162 -2.66 -0.87 9.91
C TYR A 162 -1.14 -0.76 9.96
N GLU A 163 -0.61 -0.65 11.16
CA GLU A 163 0.83 -0.71 11.43
C GLU A 163 1.18 -1.99 12.15
N TYR A 164 2.35 -2.54 11.81
CA TYR A 164 2.87 -3.69 12.53
C TYR A 164 3.39 -3.24 13.90
N ASP A 165 2.97 -3.94 14.94
CA ASP A 165 3.41 -3.68 16.30
C ASP A 165 4.67 -4.48 16.61
N PHE A 166 5.82 -3.81 16.58
CA PHE A 166 7.12 -4.43 16.88
C PHE A 166 7.35 -4.71 18.38
N GLU A 167 6.52 -4.14 19.26
CA GLU A 167 6.64 -4.33 20.71
C GLU A 167 5.95 -5.60 21.16
N GLN A 168 4.92 -6.02 20.48
CA GLN A 168 4.28 -7.32 20.73
C GLN A 168 5.09 -8.42 20.07
N ARG A 169 5.54 -9.39 20.88
CA ARG A 169 6.37 -10.52 20.43
C ARG A 169 5.59 -11.63 19.72
N ASP A 170 4.27 -11.53 19.71
CA ASP A 170 3.41 -12.52 19.07
C ASP A 170 3.34 -12.28 17.56
N SER A 171 3.35 -13.37 16.79
CA SER A 171 3.12 -13.33 15.35
C SER A 171 1.75 -12.72 15.05
N CYS A 172 1.67 -11.91 13.99
CA CYS A 172 0.44 -11.27 13.52
C CYS A 172 -0.02 -10.03 14.29
N SER A 173 0.87 -9.35 15.02
CA SER A 173 0.54 -8.13 15.75
C SER A 173 0.42 -6.93 14.81
N TYR A 174 -0.80 -6.49 14.56
CA TYR A 174 -1.10 -5.22 13.89
C TYR A 174 -1.99 -4.36 14.78
N SER A 175 -1.82 -3.06 14.69
CA SER A 175 -2.72 -2.08 15.31
C SER A 175 -3.35 -1.19 14.24
N ARG A 176 -4.63 -0.86 14.44
CA ARG A 176 -5.32 0.12 13.61
C ARG A 176 -4.68 1.49 13.82
N SER A 177 -4.25 2.14 12.75
CA SER A 177 -3.57 3.43 12.79
C SER A 177 -4.47 4.55 12.29
N ILE A 178 -4.47 4.83 10.99
CA ILE A 178 -5.20 5.96 10.39
C ILE A 178 -6.43 5.46 9.63
N SER A 179 -7.55 6.20 9.75
CA SER A 179 -8.80 5.89 9.05
C SER A 179 -9.31 7.09 8.28
N PHE A 180 -9.77 6.84 7.05
CA PHE A 180 -10.47 7.79 6.19
C PHE A 180 -11.89 7.26 5.97
N ILE A 181 -12.88 7.98 6.52
CA ILE A 181 -14.27 7.48 6.68
C ILE A 181 -15.27 8.26 5.78
N ASN A 182 -14.79 8.94 4.76
CA ASN A 182 -15.68 9.76 3.91
C ASN A 182 -16.56 8.92 2.99
#